data_cb7e1148f8681f87a3a2565dab61bfc0
#
_entry.id   cb7e1148f8681f87a3a2565dab61bfc0
#
_cell.length_a   1.000
_cell.length_b   1.000
_cell.length_c   1.000
_cell.angle_alpha   90.00
_cell.angle_beta   90.00
_cell.angle_gamma   90.00
#
_symmetry.space_group_name_H-M   'P 1'
#
loop_
_entity.id
_entity.type
_entity.pdbx_description
1 polymer ?
#
loop_
_entity_poly.entity_id
_entity_poly.type
_entity_poly.pdbx_seq_one_letter_code
_entity_poly.pdbx_strand_id
1 'polypeptide(L)'
;MNFALNRSGPHNWMLGRFVVPAARLDEFYDNAKTCISPGDKTGWRLSVLAGENIYETISQITEFNKKYRPAFVCDQLEVRATTVSKIENTASSLPDDLTAYFEIPQKENFVELVSTLAKQGQRAKIRTGGVTPDAFPTAAEIIRFVRSCTAANVPFKATAGLHHPLRCFRPLTYAPDAPKGTMHGFLNLFLMTGFARKSFKPNQLEQIMEEEFEEAFQFDEGGVSWHGQDTLNILQIEILRRAGVNSFGSCSFDEPVEDLQALGLL
;
A
#
# COMPACT_ATOMS: atom_id res chain seq x y z
N MET A 1 13.08 -6.10 -15.01
CA MET A 1 13.60 -5.05 -15.91
C MET A 1 12.83 -3.73 -15.77
N ASN A 2 11.50 -3.72 -15.81
CA ASN A 2 10.70 -2.48 -15.69
C ASN A 2 10.98 -1.66 -14.43
N PHE A 3 11.14 -2.29 -13.25
CA PHE A 3 11.43 -1.56 -12.02
C PHE A 3 12.74 -0.75 -12.09
N ALA A 4 13.78 -1.28 -12.74
CA ALA A 4 15.04 -0.55 -12.95
C ALA A 4 14.86 0.67 -13.87
N LEU A 5 14.06 0.52 -14.92
CA LEU A 5 13.73 1.62 -15.84
C LEU A 5 12.95 2.71 -15.12
N ASN A 6 11.95 2.32 -14.33
CA ASN A 6 11.10 3.26 -13.58
C ASN A 6 11.88 4.01 -12.50
N ARG A 7 12.91 3.40 -11.90
CA ARG A 7 13.84 4.09 -10.98
C ARG A 7 14.64 5.23 -11.64
N SER A 8 14.89 5.10 -12.93
CA SER A 8 15.63 6.12 -13.72
C SER A 8 14.70 7.06 -14.48
N GLY A 9 13.39 6.81 -14.43
CA GLY A 9 12.37 7.58 -15.13
C GLY A 9 11.99 8.89 -14.42
N PRO A 10 11.24 9.77 -15.09
CA PRO A 10 10.84 11.08 -14.56
C PRO A 10 9.89 10.99 -13.35
N HIS A 11 9.18 9.87 -13.20
CA HIS A 11 8.23 9.65 -12.13
C HIS A 11 8.79 8.76 -10.99
N ASN A 12 10.12 8.60 -10.90
CA ASN A 12 10.78 7.77 -9.90
C ASN A 12 10.46 8.18 -8.45
N TRP A 13 10.09 9.42 -8.22
CA TRP A 13 9.66 9.94 -6.92
C TRP A 13 8.38 9.28 -6.39
N MET A 14 7.53 8.70 -7.26
CA MET A 14 6.35 7.93 -6.91
C MET A 14 6.67 6.47 -6.61
N LEU A 15 7.82 5.96 -7.11
CA LEU A 15 8.18 4.56 -7.01
C LEU A 15 8.59 4.20 -5.59
N GLY A 16 7.85 3.29 -4.99
CA GLY A 16 8.13 2.78 -3.66
C GLY A 16 9.10 1.59 -3.68
N ARG A 17 8.79 0.58 -2.90
CA ARG A 17 9.61 -0.63 -2.73
C ARG A 17 9.22 -1.70 -3.74
N PHE A 18 10.21 -2.44 -4.19
CA PHE A 18 9.95 -3.68 -4.92
C PHE A 18 9.45 -4.75 -3.95
N VAL A 19 8.33 -5.38 -4.27
CA VAL A 19 7.75 -6.43 -3.42
C VAL A 19 8.24 -7.79 -3.86
N VAL A 20 8.82 -8.56 -2.94
CA VAL A 20 9.41 -9.88 -3.23
C VAL A 20 9.07 -10.89 -2.12
N PRO A 21 8.67 -12.14 -2.44
CA PRO A 21 8.57 -13.19 -1.44
C PRO A 21 9.95 -13.52 -0.82
N ALA A 22 10.00 -13.80 0.48
CA ALA A 22 11.25 -14.18 1.16
C ALA A 22 11.97 -15.34 0.46
N ALA A 23 11.23 -16.36 0.05
CA ALA A 23 11.77 -17.53 -0.66
C ALA A 23 12.39 -17.21 -2.04
N ARG A 24 12.20 -16.00 -2.56
CA ARG A 24 12.72 -15.56 -3.88
C ARG A 24 13.77 -14.45 -3.78
N LEU A 25 14.32 -14.19 -2.62
CA LEU A 25 15.34 -13.14 -2.44
C LEU A 25 16.62 -13.41 -3.24
N ASP A 26 17.08 -14.64 -3.30
CA ASP A 26 18.27 -15.01 -4.10
C ASP A 26 17.98 -14.87 -5.60
N GLU A 27 16.84 -15.37 -6.06
CA GLU A 27 16.39 -15.18 -7.46
C GLU A 27 16.27 -13.71 -7.83
N PHE A 28 15.71 -12.90 -6.93
CA PHE A 28 15.63 -11.45 -7.10
C PHE A 28 17.03 -10.86 -7.29
N TYR A 29 17.98 -11.19 -6.40
CA TYR A 29 19.33 -10.69 -6.48
C TYR A 29 19.99 -11.08 -7.81
N ASP A 30 19.89 -12.33 -8.23
CA ASP A 30 20.50 -12.80 -9.47
C ASP A 30 19.99 -12.07 -10.71
N ASN A 31 18.72 -11.69 -10.71
CA ASN A 31 18.12 -10.92 -11.81
C ASN A 31 18.38 -9.40 -11.71
N ALA A 32 18.51 -8.85 -10.50
CA ALA A 32 18.59 -7.41 -10.28
C ALA A 32 20.03 -6.87 -10.20
N LYS A 33 21.03 -7.71 -9.84
CA LYS A 33 22.42 -7.28 -9.63
C LYS A 33 23.05 -6.54 -10.83
N THR A 34 22.64 -6.89 -12.05
CA THR A 34 23.12 -6.24 -13.28
C THR A 34 22.39 -4.91 -13.60
N CYS A 35 21.29 -4.62 -12.88
CA CYS A 35 20.51 -3.41 -13.05
C CYS A 35 20.96 -2.26 -12.12
N ILE A 36 21.96 -2.49 -11.27
CA ILE A 36 22.54 -1.46 -10.41
C ILE A 36 23.53 -0.64 -11.23
N SER A 37 23.27 0.65 -11.36
CA SER A 37 24.20 1.56 -12.03
C SER A 37 25.41 1.85 -11.14
N PRO A 38 26.65 1.88 -11.71
CA PRO A 38 27.80 2.35 -10.97
C PRO A 38 27.55 3.77 -10.41
N GLY A 39 27.64 3.91 -9.09
CA GLY A 39 27.38 5.18 -8.41
C GLY A 39 25.97 5.39 -7.88
N ASP A 40 25.05 4.45 -8.06
CA ASP A 40 23.74 4.50 -7.39
C ASP A 40 23.92 4.36 -5.87
N LYS A 41 23.81 5.49 -5.16
CA LYS A 41 23.95 5.59 -3.71
C LYS A 41 22.68 5.28 -2.95
N THR A 42 21.53 5.20 -3.65
CA THR A 42 20.22 5.06 -3.02
C THR A 42 19.83 3.61 -2.78
N GLY A 43 20.38 2.68 -3.56
CA GLY A 43 20.06 1.26 -3.50
C GLY A 43 18.58 0.97 -3.82
N TRP A 44 18.25 -0.30 -3.96
CA TRP A 44 16.86 -0.74 -4.11
C TRP A 44 16.27 -1.05 -2.73
N ARG A 45 15.11 -0.48 -2.46
CA ARG A 45 14.35 -0.78 -1.23
C ARG A 45 13.35 -1.89 -1.51
N LEU A 46 13.31 -2.89 -0.63
CA LEU A 46 12.48 -4.08 -0.79
C LEU A 46 11.45 -4.19 0.33
N SER A 47 10.24 -4.62 -0.05
CA SER A 47 9.20 -5.07 0.87
C SER A 47 9.09 -6.59 0.74
N VAL A 48 9.41 -7.33 1.79
CA VAL A 48 9.48 -8.79 1.75
C VAL A 48 8.15 -9.38 2.20
N LEU A 49 7.56 -10.26 1.38
CA LEU A 49 6.41 -11.05 1.79
C LEU A 49 6.89 -12.23 2.65
N ALA A 50 6.41 -12.29 3.89
CA ALA A 50 6.79 -13.34 4.82
C ALA A 50 6.34 -14.73 4.36
N GLY A 51 7.17 -15.73 4.58
CA GLY A 51 6.81 -17.14 4.54
C GLY A 51 5.99 -17.56 5.78
N GLU A 52 5.74 -18.85 5.91
CA GLU A 52 4.99 -19.40 7.05
C GLU A 52 5.74 -19.22 8.37
N ASN A 53 7.06 -19.47 8.36
CA ASN A 53 7.93 -19.29 9.51
C ASN A 53 8.52 -17.88 9.53
N ILE A 54 8.06 -17.07 10.49
CA ILE A 54 8.49 -15.68 10.60
C ILE A 54 9.97 -15.55 11.02
N TYR A 55 10.48 -16.42 11.87
CA TYR A 55 11.87 -16.38 12.32
C TYR A 55 12.84 -16.70 11.19
N GLU A 56 12.49 -17.68 10.35
CA GLU A 56 13.25 -17.99 9.15
C GLU A 56 13.24 -16.80 8.16
N THR A 57 12.08 -16.19 7.95
CA THR A 57 11.96 -14.98 7.11
C THR A 57 12.86 -13.84 7.61
N ILE A 58 12.85 -13.56 8.91
CA ILE A 58 13.69 -12.51 9.52
C ILE A 58 15.17 -12.84 9.36
N SER A 59 15.56 -14.11 9.56
CA SER A 59 16.94 -14.56 9.33
C SER A 59 17.38 -14.34 7.88
N GLN A 60 16.55 -14.76 6.90
CA GLN A 60 16.80 -14.55 5.47
C GLN A 60 16.98 -13.06 5.13
N ILE A 61 16.11 -12.19 5.66
CA ILE A 61 16.22 -10.73 5.48
C ILE A 61 17.52 -10.20 6.06
N THR A 62 17.87 -10.63 7.27
CA THR A 62 19.08 -10.18 7.96
C THR A 62 20.35 -10.58 7.20
N GLU A 63 20.42 -11.82 6.75
CA GLU A 63 21.53 -12.34 5.95
C GLU A 63 21.62 -11.64 4.59
N PHE A 64 20.48 -11.44 3.91
CA PHE A 64 20.41 -10.70 2.66
C PHE A 64 20.92 -9.26 2.82
N ASN A 65 20.44 -8.55 3.83
CA ASN A 65 20.87 -7.19 4.13
C ASN A 65 22.36 -7.12 4.46
N LYS A 66 22.89 -8.06 5.26
CA LYS A 66 24.31 -8.13 5.59
C LYS A 66 25.18 -8.29 4.35
N LYS A 67 24.71 -9.07 3.38
CA LYS A 67 25.46 -9.42 2.17
C LYS A 67 25.41 -8.34 1.10
N TYR A 68 24.27 -7.65 0.95
CA TYR A 68 23.98 -6.86 -0.24
C TYR A 68 23.75 -5.36 0.00
N ARG A 69 23.75 -4.87 1.26
CA ARG A 69 23.76 -3.42 1.53
C ARG A 69 25.03 -2.77 1.00
N PRO A 70 24.96 -1.53 0.51
CA PRO A 70 23.77 -0.66 0.39
C PRO A 70 22.98 -0.83 -0.92
N ALA A 71 23.43 -1.73 -1.83
CA ALA A 71 22.82 -1.88 -3.15
C ALA A 71 21.36 -2.37 -3.10
N PHE A 72 21.07 -3.30 -2.19
CA PHE A 72 19.72 -3.83 -1.94
C PHE A 72 19.45 -3.83 -0.44
N VAL A 73 18.28 -3.32 -0.03
CA VAL A 73 17.89 -3.20 1.36
C VAL A 73 16.46 -3.67 1.57
N CYS A 74 16.30 -4.80 2.26
CA CYS A 74 15.02 -5.24 2.79
C CYS A 74 14.74 -4.44 4.07
N ASP A 75 13.83 -3.46 4.03
CA ASP A 75 13.47 -2.61 5.15
C ASP A 75 11.98 -2.62 5.47
N GLN A 76 11.21 -3.39 4.71
CA GLN A 76 9.81 -3.68 4.99
C GLN A 76 9.50 -5.18 4.95
N LEU A 77 8.59 -5.59 5.83
CA LEU A 77 8.04 -6.93 5.92
C LEU A 77 6.51 -6.86 5.80
N GLU A 78 5.92 -7.75 5.03
CA GLU A 78 4.48 -7.96 4.95
C GLU A 78 4.14 -9.33 5.49
N VAL A 79 3.36 -9.39 6.56
CA VAL A 79 3.04 -10.64 7.24
C VAL A 79 1.53 -10.80 7.47
N ARG A 80 0.98 -11.98 7.24
CA ARG A 80 -0.39 -12.29 7.61
C ARG A 80 -0.50 -12.59 9.11
N ALA A 81 -1.43 -11.94 9.80
CA ALA A 81 -1.71 -12.21 11.20
C ALA A 81 -3.21 -12.25 11.48
N THR A 82 -3.67 -13.38 11.97
CA THR A 82 -5.08 -13.63 12.28
C THR A 82 -5.37 -13.66 13.79
N THR A 83 -4.33 -13.56 14.61
CA THR A 83 -4.42 -13.62 16.08
C THR A 83 -3.52 -12.56 16.72
N VAL A 84 -3.89 -12.15 17.92
CA VAL A 84 -3.11 -11.25 18.80
C VAL A 84 -1.70 -11.80 19.01
N SER A 85 -1.60 -13.06 19.42
CA SER A 85 -0.29 -13.71 19.69
C SER A 85 0.62 -13.71 18.45
N LYS A 86 0.07 -13.85 17.24
CA LYS A 86 0.86 -13.78 16.01
C LYS A 86 1.45 -12.37 15.81
N ILE A 87 0.68 -11.33 16.12
CA ILE A 87 1.15 -9.94 16.04
C ILE A 87 2.24 -9.71 17.08
N GLU A 88 2.00 -10.07 18.34
CA GLU A 88 2.94 -9.85 19.45
C GLU A 88 4.26 -10.60 19.25
N ASN A 89 4.19 -11.89 18.91
CA ASN A 89 5.38 -12.70 18.66
C ASN A 89 6.19 -12.19 17.46
N THR A 90 5.52 -11.76 16.39
CA THR A 90 6.21 -11.17 15.24
C THR A 90 6.85 -9.84 15.64
N ALA A 91 6.09 -8.94 16.28
CA ALA A 91 6.58 -7.62 16.67
C ALA A 91 7.82 -7.70 17.58
N SER A 92 7.81 -8.62 18.56
CA SER A 92 8.94 -8.81 19.46
C SER A 92 10.20 -9.40 18.80
N SER A 93 10.07 -9.94 17.59
CA SER A 93 11.18 -10.57 16.84
C SER A 93 11.75 -9.65 15.76
N LEU A 94 11.14 -8.47 15.53
CA LEU A 94 11.58 -7.57 14.46
C LEU A 94 12.88 -6.85 14.84
N PRO A 95 13.86 -6.80 13.93
CA PRO A 95 14.95 -5.85 14.04
C PRO A 95 14.47 -4.40 13.97
N ASP A 96 15.19 -3.48 14.62
CA ASP A 96 14.82 -2.05 14.69
C ASP A 96 14.72 -1.36 13.31
N ASP A 97 15.47 -1.86 12.34
CA ASP A 97 15.54 -1.32 10.98
C ASP A 97 14.53 -1.98 10.00
N LEU A 98 13.64 -2.85 10.50
CA LEU A 98 12.62 -3.56 9.72
C LEU A 98 11.21 -3.14 10.12
N THR A 99 10.51 -2.46 9.23
CA THR A 99 9.11 -2.06 9.45
C THR A 99 8.16 -3.15 8.98
N ALA A 100 7.28 -3.64 9.86
CA ALA A 100 6.28 -4.64 9.47
C ALA A 100 4.90 -4.04 9.19
N TYR A 101 4.24 -4.59 8.17
CA TYR A 101 2.84 -4.37 7.83
C TYR A 101 2.07 -5.67 8.01
N PHE A 102 1.06 -5.65 8.87
CA PHE A 102 0.28 -6.84 9.21
C PHE A 102 -1.02 -6.88 8.41
N GLU A 103 -1.13 -7.87 7.52
CA GLU A 103 -2.38 -8.17 6.84
C GLU A 103 -3.32 -8.90 7.80
N ILE A 104 -4.34 -8.18 8.26
CA ILE A 104 -5.30 -8.65 9.25
C ILE A 104 -6.68 -8.88 8.62
N PRO A 105 -7.40 -9.95 9.00
CA PRO A 105 -8.73 -10.22 8.48
C PRO A 105 -9.76 -9.28 9.10
N GLN A 106 -10.74 -8.85 8.32
CA GLN A 106 -11.87 -8.05 8.78
C GLN A 106 -13.00 -8.91 9.36
N LYS A 107 -12.67 -9.76 10.34
CA LYS A 107 -13.59 -10.69 11.02
C LYS A 107 -13.94 -10.18 12.44
N GLU A 108 -14.54 -11.03 13.25
CA GLU A 108 -15.05 -10.68 14.59
C GLU A 108 -13.98 -10.05 15.51
N ASN A 109 -12.74 -10.55 15.47
CA ASN A 109 -11.63 -10.05 16.29
C ASN A 109 -10.88 -8.85 15.69
N PHE A 110 -11.38 -8.24 14.62
CA PHE A 110 -10.70 -7.18 13.87
C PHE A 110 -10.28 -5.99 14.74
N VAL A 111 -11.18 -5.49 15.59
CA VAL A 111 -10.90 -4.34 16.48
C VAL A 111 -9.80 -4.66 17.48
N GLU A 112 -9.76 -5.88 18.00
CA GLU A 112 -8.72 -6.36 18.91
C GLU A 112 -7.36 -6.42 18.22
N LEU A 113 -7.32 -6.92 16.96
CA LEU A 113 -6.09 -6.95 16.17
C LEU A 113 -5.55 -5.54 15.90
N VAL A 114 -6.42 -4.59 15.50
CA VAL A 114 -6.01 -3.18 15.32
C VAL A 114 -5.50 -2.57 16.62
N SER A 115 -6.18 -2.83 17.74
CA SER A 115 -5.73 -2.35 19.06
C SER A 115 -4.36 -2.92 19.45
N THR A 116 -4.11 -4.20 19.11
CA THR A 116 -2.80 -4.84 19.34
C THR A 116 -1.72 -4.20 18.48
N LEU A 117 -2.00 -3.93 17.19
CA LEU A 117 -1.05 -3.22 16.34
C LEU A 117 -0.69 -1.84 16.89
N ALA A 118 -1.68 -1.09 17.40
CA ALA A 118 -1.45 0.19 18.05
C ALA A 118 -0.52 0.07 19.27
N LYS A 119 -0.79 -0.90 20.17
CA LYS A 119 0.03 -1.16 21.35
C LYS A 119 1.47 -1.56 21.02
N GLN A 120 1.64 -2.30 19.93
CA GLN A 120 2.96 -2.76 19.46
C GLN A 120 3.66 -1.76 18.53
N GLY A 121 3.07 -0.58 18.27
CA GLY A 121 3.63 0.41 17.34
C GLY A 121 3.75 -0.09 15.89
N GLN A 122 2.95 -1.09 15.52
CA GLN A 122 3.00 -1.74 14.22
C GLN A 122 2.00 -1.13 13.22
N ARG A 123 2.08 -1.54 11.96
CA ARG A 123 1.28 -1.03 10.85
C ARG A 123 0.35 -2.11 10.32
N ALA A 124 -0.82 -1.68 9.83
CA ALA A 124 -1.79 -2.58 9.21
C ALA A 124 -1.60 -2.67 7.69
N LYS A 125 -2.13 -3.73 7.10
CA LYS A 125 -2.24 -3.91 5.66
C LYS A 125 -3.64 -4.40 5.33
N ILE A 126 -4.25 -3.81 4.29
CA ILE A 126 -5.51 -4.27 3.72
C ILE A 126 -5.29 -4.74 2.29
N ARG A 127 -5.97 -5.83 1.90
CA ARG A 127 -6.15 -6.19 0.49
C ARG A 127 -7.41 -5.54 -0.03
N THR A 128 -7.31 -4.85 -1.16
CA THR A 128 -8.40 -4.10 -1.78
C THR A 128 -8.87 -4.71 -3.10
N GLY A 129 -8.35 -5.89 -3.45
CA GLY A 129 -8.75 -6.59 -4.65
C GLY A 129 -7.98 -7.89 -4.90
N GLY A 130 -8.16 -8.43 -6.08
CA GLY A 130 -7.54 -9.66 -6.56
C GLY A 130 -7.81 -9.89 -8.05
N VAL A 131 -7.81 -11.15 -8.46
CA VAL A 131 -7.99 -11.57 -9.87
C VAL A 131 -9.42 -12.00 -10.19
N THR A 132 -10.31 -12.00 -9.19
CA THR A 132 -11.73 -12.34 -9.32
C THR A 132 -12.59 -11.25 -8.69
N PRO A 133 -13.85 -11.03 -9.13
CA PRO A 133 -14.71 -9.97 -8.60
C PRO A 133 -14.96 -10.07 -7.09
N ASP A 134 -15.12 -11.28 -6.56
CA ASP A 134 -15.34 -11.56 -5.14
C ASP A 134 -14.12 -11.30 -4.23
N ALA A 135 -12.95 -11.09 -4.83
CA ALA A 135 -11.74 -10.70 -4.09
C ALA A 135 -11.69 -9.21 -3.72
N PHE A 136 -12.63 -8.41 -4.23
CA PHE A 136 -12.71 -6.98 -3.93
C PHE A 136 -13.64 -6.75 -2.73
N PRO A 137 -13.13 -6.21 -1.61
CA PRO A 137 -13.97 -5.83 -0.48
C PRO A 137 -14.93 -4.69 -0.91
N THR A 138 -16.07 -4.62 -0.26
CA THR A 138 -17.02 -3.52 -0.44
C THR A 138 -16.43 -2.20 0.08
N ALA A 139 -16.94 -1.05 -0.40
CA ALA A 139 -16.59 0.27 0.13
C ALA A 139 -16.80 0.33 1.65
N ALA A 140 -17.91 -0.22 2.15
CA ALA A 140 -18.22 -0.27 3.59
C ALA A 140 -17.17 -1.04 4.41
N GLU A 141 -16.63 -2.14 3.89
CA GLU A 141 -15.56 -2.92 4.55
C GLU A 141 -14.25 -2.13 4.58
N ILE A 142 -13.88 -1.47 3.48
CA ILE A 142 -12.69 -0.60 3.43
C ILE A 142 -12.84 0.56 4.42
N ILE A 143 -13.99 1.24 4.44
CA ILE A 143 -14.28 2.35 5.35
C ILE A 143 -14.19 1.89 6.80
N ARG A 144 -14.74 0.71 7.13
CA ARG A 144 -14.62 0.13 8.48
C ARG A 144 -13.17 -0.07 8.88
N PHE A 145 -12.35 -0.63 7.98
CA PHE A 145 -10.91 -0.80 8.20
C PHE A 145 -10.22 0.54 8.45
N VAL A 146 -10.40 1.50 7.54
CA VAL A 146 -9.78 2.83 7.61
C VAL A 146 -10.17 3.57 8.89
N ARG A 147 -11.45 3.57 9.25
CA ARG A 147 -11.92 4.23 10.48
C ARG A 147 -11.33 3.59 11.74
N SER A 148 -11.23 2.28 11.80
CA SER A 148 -10.63 1.59 12.94
C SER A 148 -9.13 1.90 13.05
N CYS A 149 -8.40 1.86 11.94
CA CYS A 149 -6.98 2.23 11.93
C CYS A 149 -6.78 3.72 12.29
N THR A 150 -7.63 4.61 11.78
CA THR A 150 -7.59 6.04 12.10
C THR A 150 -7.84 6.29 13.60
N ALA A 151 -8.87 5.66 14.17
CA ALA A 151 -9.21 5.80 15.59
C ALA A 151 -8.10 5.30 16.52
N ALA A 152 -7.38 4.25 16.10
CA ALA A 152 -6.27 3.68 16.86
C ALA A 152 -4.90 4.31 16.52
N ASN A 153 -4.83 5.28 15.62
CA ASN A 153 -3.59 5.84 15.07
C ASN A 153 -2.63 4.78 14.50
N VAL A 154 -3.18 3.76 13.85
CA VAL A 154 -2.41 2.71 13.16
C VAL A 154 -2.23 3.09 11.69
N PRO A 155 -1.02 3.41 11.24
CA PRO A 155 -0.76 3.61 9.81
C PRO A 155 -0.96 2.32 9.04
N PHE A 156 -1.33 2.43 7.77
CA PHE A 156 -1.54 1.24 6.96
C PHE A 156 -1.08 1.41 5.52
N LYS A 157 -1.03 0.30 4.79
CA LYS A 157 -0.95 0.28 3.34
C LYS A 157 -2.06 -0.57 2.73
N ALA A 158 -2.41 -0.28 1.49
CA ALA A 158 -3.37 -1.05 0.71
C ALA A 158 -2.68 -1.79 -0.42
N THR A 159 -3.12 -3.00 -0.73
CA THR A 159 -2.49 -3.83 -1.77
C THR A 159 -3.53 -4.60 -2.58
N ALA A 160 -3.18 -4.86 -3.82
CA ALA A 160 -3.98 -5.54 -4.83
C ALA A 160 -5.21 -4.74 -5.33
N GLY A 161 -5.43 -4.76 -6.63
CA GLY A 161 -6.59 -4.14 -7.27
C GLY A 161 -6.59 -2.62 -7.36
N LEU A 162 -5.53 -1.94 -6.92
CA LEU A 162 -5.37 -0.48 -7.00
C LEU A 162 -4.50 -0.11 -8.21
N HIS A 163 -5.05 -0.28 -9.39
CA HIS A 163 -4.36 -0.01 -10.66
C HIS A 163 -4.67 1.39 -11.19
N HIS A 164 -5.87 1.89 -10.93
CA HIS A 164 -6.42 3.11 -11.49
C HIS A 164 -6.59 4.19 -10.42
N PRO A 165 -6.50 5.49 -10.79
CA PRO A 165 -6.71 6.60 -9.85
C PRO A 165 -8.11 6.60 -9.24
N LEU A 166 -9.12 6.38 -10.07
CA LEU A 166 -10.53 6.42 -9.70
C LEU A 166 -11.18 5.04 -9.80
N ARG A 167 -12.31 4.88 -9.10
CA ARG A 167 -13.14 3.69 -9.20
C ARG A 167 -13.56 3.48 -10.66
N CYS A 168 -13.44 2.26 -11.13
CA CYS A 168 -13.75 1.94 -12.53
C CYS A 168 -14.15 0.47 -12.68
N PHE A 169 -14.80 0.15 -13.82
CA PHE A 169 -15.14 -1.22 -14.21
C PHE A 169 -14.24 -1.67 -15.36
N ARG A 170 -13.27 -2.55 -15.06
CA ARG A 170 -12.19 -2.94 -15.98
C ARG A 170 -11.92 -4.45 -15.91
N PRO A 171 -11.18 -5.03 -16.89
CA PRO A 171 -10.61 -6.38 -16.76
C PRO A 171 -9.69 -6.47 -15.53
N LEU A 172 -9.84 -7.55 -14.75
CA LEU A 172 -9.10 -7.74 -13.49
C LEU A 172 -7.68 -8.27 -13.66
N THR A 173 -7.34 -8.70 -14.88
CA THR A 173 -5.99 -9.15 -15.25
C THR A 173 -5.69 -8.78 -16.70
N TYR A 174 -4.46 -8.92 -17.14
CA TYR A 174 -4.03 -8.66 -18.52
C TYR A 174 -4.30 -9.82 -19.50
N ALA A 175 -4.97 -10.90 -19.07
CA ALA A 175 -5.34 -11.98 -19.93
C ALA A 175 -6.45 -11.54 -20.94
N PRO A 176 -6.45 -12.04 -22.19
CA PRO A 176 -7.42 -11.64 -23.21
C PRO A 176 -8.89 -11.83 -22.77
N ASP A 177 -9.17 -12.90 -22.03
CA ASP A 177 -10.52 -13.26 -21.55
C ASP A 177 -10.67 -12.98 -20.04
N ALA A 178 -9.97 -11.98 -19.51
CA ALA A 178 -10.02 -11.66 -18.09
C ALA A 178 -11.44 -11.30 -17.64
N PRO A 179 -11.88 -11.81 -16.49
CA PRO A 179 -13.14 -11.36 -15.91
C PRO A 179 -13.06 -9.84 -15.64
N LYS A 180 -14.19 -9.16 -15.83
CA LYS A 180 -14.31 -7.75 -15.48
C LYS A 180 -14.92 -7.60 -14.09
N GLY A 181 -14.54 -6.53 -13.40
CA GLY A 181 -15.06 -6.20 -12.09
C GLY A 181 -14.85 -4.74 -11.76
N THR A 182 -15.51 -4.28 -10.72
CA THR A 182 -15.33 -2.93 -10.18
C THR A 182 -14.05 -2.91 -9.34
N MET A 183 -13.11 -2.07 -9.71
CA MET A 183 -11.88 -1.79 -8.97
C MET A 183 -12.01 -0.50 -8.17
N HIS A 184 -11.44 -0.46 -6.98
CA HIS A 184 -11.31 0.76 -6.21
C HIS A 184 -10.20 1.64 -6.77
N GLY A 185 -10.39 2.96 -6.75
CA GLY A 185 -9.35 3.91 -7.12
C GLY A 185 -8.38 4.17 -5.97
N PHE A 186 -7.09 4.35 -6.29
CA PHE A 186 -6.13 4.69 -5.24
C PHE A 186 -6.31 6.13 -4.72
N LEU A 187 -6.74 7.08 -5.56
CA LEU A 187 -7.11 8.43 -5.09
C LEU A 187 -8.35 8.38 -4.19
N ASN A 188 -9.40 7.62 -4.58
CA ASN A 188 -10.57 7.44 -3.72
C ASN A 188 -10.16 6.96 -2.32
N LEU A 189 -9.32 5.93 -2.24
CA LEU A 189 -8.88 5.37 -0.95
C LEU A 189 -8.08 6.39 -0.13
N PHE A 190 -7.11 7.07 -0.75
CA PHE A 190 -6.27 8.04 -0.05
C PHE A 190 -7.08 9.23 0.44
N LEU A 191 -7.91 9.83 -0.42
CA LEU A 191 -8.71 11.00 -0.08
C LEU A 191 -9.80 10.63 0.94
N MET A 192 -10.49 9.52 0.77
CA MET A 192 -11.44 9.00 1.75
C MET A 192 -10.78 8.83 3.13
N THR A 193 -9.54 8.30 3.18
CA THR A 193 -8.81 8.18 4.46
C THR A 193 -8.53 9.55 5.07
N GLY A 194 -8.19 10.55 4.27
CA GLY A 194 -8.00 11.92 4.72
C GLY A 194 -9.28 12.53 5.31
N PHE A 195 -10.40 12.37 4.62
CA PHE A 195 -11.71 12.86 5.10
C PHE A 195 -12.23 12.06 6.31
N ALA A 196 -11.92 10.76 6.41
CA ALA A 196 -12.20 9.98 7.61
C ALA A 196 -11.49 10.56 8.86
N ARG A 197 -10.26 11.08 8.72
CA ARG A 197 -9.55 11.79 9.78
C ARG A 197 -10.19 13.14 10.16
N LYS A 198 -10.98 13.72 9.27
CA LYS A 198 -11.82 14.92 9.54
C LYS A 198 -13.21 14.56 10.09
N SER A 199 -13.42 13.32 10.51
CA SER A 199 -14.67 12.82 11.09
C SER A 199 -15.88 12.84 10.15
N PHE A 200 -15.67 12.68 8.86
CA PHE A 200 -16.76 12.51 7.89
C PHE A 200 -17.63 11.30 8.26
N LYS A 201 -18.93 11.43 7.98
CA LYS A 201 -19.89 10.35 8.23
C LYS A 201 -19.67 9.19 7.24
N PRO A 202 -20.04 7.95 7.61
CA PRO A 202 -19.85 6.78 6.74
C PRO A 202 -20.42 6.95 5.33
N ASN A 203 -21.60 7.52 5.17
CA ASN A 203 -22.22 7.76 3.87
C ASN A 203 -21.44 8.75 2.99
N GLN A 204 -20.81 9.77 3.57
CA GLN A 204 -19.96 10.70 2.82
C GLN A 204 -18.64 10.00 2.39
N LEU A 205 -18.08 9.16 3.27
CA LEU A 205 -16.88 8.36 2.93
C LEU A 205 -17.18 7.34 1.83
N GLU A 206 -18.39 6.76 1.83
CA GLU A 206 -18.85 5.86 0.78
C GLU A 206 -18.96 6.56 -0.57
N GLN A 207 -19.53 7.76 -0.61
CA GLN A 207 -19.57 8.58 -1.82
C GLN A 207 -18.18 8.85 -2.39
N ILE A 208 -17.19 9.19 -1.53
CA ILE A 208 -15.79 9.39 -1.97
C ILE A 208 -15.18 8.08 -2.50
N MET A 209 -15.45 6.94 -1.86
CA MET A 209 -14.95 5.64 -2.33
C MET A 209 -15.57 5.18 -3.65
N GLU A 210 -16.79 5.64 -3.94
CA GLU A 210 -17.54 5.27 -5.14
C GLU A 210 -17.46 6.30 -6.26
N GLU A 211 -16.70 7.39 -6.06
CA GLU A 211 -16.51 8.43 -7.07
C GLU A 211 -15.78 7.88 -8.31
N GLU A 212 -16.35 8.13 -9.48
CA GLU A 212 -15.82 7.69 -10.78
C GLU A 212 -15.38 8.87 -11.68
N PHE A 213 -15.70 10.10 -11.28
CA PHE A 213 -15.47 11.30 -12.07
C PHE A 213 -14.29 12.11 -11.51
N GLU A 214 -13.31 12.41 -12.37
CA GLU A 214 -12.13 13.19 -11.99
C GLU A 214 -12.47 14.62 -11.57
N GLU A 215 -13.49 15.23 -12.17
CA GLU A 215 -13.91 16.60 -11.86
C GLU A 215 -14.39 16.77 -10.40
N ALA A 216 -14.75 15.66 -9.74
CA ALA A 216 -15.10 15.68 -8.33
C ALA A 216 -13.89 16.01 -7.42
N PHE A 217 -12.68 15.73 -7.88
CA PHE A 217 -11.44 15.99 -7.15
C PHE A 217 -10.64 17.10 -7.83
N GLN A 218 -10.51 18.23 -7.15
CA GLN A 218 -9.78 19.39 -7.67
C GLN A 218 -8.50 19.59 -6.84
N PHE A 219 -7.35 19.54 -7.52
CA PHE A 219 -6.03 19.73 -6.93
C PHE A 219 -5.51 21.13 -7.25
N ASP A 220 -4.99 21.82 -6.23
CA ASP A 220 -4.33 23.11 -6.35
C ASP A 220 -3.15 23.23 -5.37
N GLU A 221 -2.50 24.39 -5.31
CA GLU A 221 -1.40 24.66 -4.39
C GLU A 221 -1.80 24.60 -2.91
N GLY A 222 -3.08 24.72 -2.59
CA GLY A 222 -3.62 24.66 -1.23
C GLY A 222 -3.90 23.22 -0.77
N GLY A 223 -4.07 22.28 -1.71
CA GLY A 223 -4.39 20.89 -1.40
C GLY A 223 -5.31 20.23 -2.40
N VAL A 224 -6.31 19.51 -1.90
CA VAL A 224 -7.33 18.86 -2.73
C VAL A 224 -8.72 19.10 -2.16
N SER A 225 -9.68 19.41 -3.02
CA SER A 225 -11.09 19.49 -2.65
C SER A 225 -11.92 18.38 -3.29
N TRP A 226 -12.99 17.97 -2.62
CA TRP A 226 -14.01 17.09 -3.15
C TRP A 226 -15.30 17.90 -3.40
N HIS A 227 -15.78 17.89 -4.64
CA HIS A 227 -16.91 18.71 -5.13
C HIS A 227 -16.78 20.22 -4.83
N GLY A 228 -15.55 20.73 -4.72
CA GLY A 228 -15.28 22.15 -4.43
C GLY A 228 -15.72 22.63 -3.04
N GLN A 229 -16.15 21.74 -2.14
CA GLN A 229 -16.68 22.09 -0.82
C GLN A 229 -15.78 21.65 0.31
N ASP A 230 -15.43 20.38 0.33
CA ASP A 230 -14.62 19.77 1.38
C ASP A 230 -13.17 19.66 0.95
N THR A 231 -12.26 20.19 1.74
CA THR A 231 -10.81 20.30 1.38
C THR A 231 -9.92 19.56 2.36
N LEU A 232 -8.86 18.95 1.83
CA LEU A 232 -7.67 18.52 2.58
C LEU A 232 -6.53 19.45 2.19
N ASN A 233 -6.02 20.25 3.11
CA ASN A 233 -4.87 21.11 2.85
C ASN A 233 -3.56 20.30 2.84
N ILE A 234 -2.48 20.92 2.36
CA ILE A 234 -1.16 20.28 2.22
C ILE A 234 -0.69 19.62 3.51
N LEU A 235 -0.84 20.30 4.67
CA LEU A 235 -0.43 19.74 5.96
C LEU A 235 -1.24 18.49 6.31
N GLN A 236 -2.55 18.49 6.03
CA GLN A 236 -3.42 17.33 6.25
C GLN A 236 -3.03 16.16 5.34
N ILE A 237 -2.64 16.44 4.09
CA ILE A 237 -2.13 15.44 3.15
C ILE A 237 -0.78 14.88 3.63
N GLU A 238 0.12 15.71 4.13
CA GLU A 238 1.38 15.24 4.73
C GLU A 238 1.15 14.30 5.91
N ILE A 239 0.28 14.72 6.85
CA ILE A 239 -0.09 13.89 8.01
C ILE A 239 -0.72 12.58 7.56
N LEU A 240 -1.63 12.64 6.57
CA LEU A 240 -2.27 11.47 5.98
C LEU A 240 -1.24 10.46 5.47
N ARG A 241 -0.23 10.92 4.72
CA ARG A 241 0.81 10.06 4.14
C ARG A 241 1.76 9.47 5.19
N ARG A 242 1.95 10.12 6.32
CA ARG A 242 2.82 9.66 7.41
C ARG A 242 2.09 8.74 8.40
N ALA A 243 0.90 9.14 8.83
CA ALA A 243 0.17 8.53 9.94
C ALA A 243 -1.17 7.89 9.54
N GLY A 244 -1.49 7.87 8.26
CA GLY A 244 -2.69 7.22 7.72
C GLY A 244 -2.31 6.14 6.71
N VAL A 245 -2.59 6.38 5.43
CA VAL A 245 -2.24 5.48 4.34
C VAL A 245 -0.85 5.84 3.78
N ASN A 246 0.10 4.91 3.96
CA ASN A 246 1.51 5.17 3.62
C ASN A 246 1.83 4.88 2.15
N SER A 247 1.19 3.87 1.56
CA SER A 247 1.41 3.46 0.17
C SER A 247 0.29 2.55 -0.30
N PHE A 248 0.22 2.37 -1.61
CA PHE A 248 -0.54 1.27 -2.21
C PHE A 248 0.39 0.40 -3.05
N GLY A 249 -0.04 -0.85 -3.31
CA GLY A 249 0.67 -1.80 -4.15
C GLY A 249 -0.11 -2.07 -5.42
N SER A 250 0.53 -1.86 -6.56
CA SER A 250 0.08 -2.27 -7.89
C SER A 250 1.05 -3.27 -8.50
N CYS A 251 0.59 -4.13 -9.41
CA CYS A 251 1.45 -5.02 -10.16
C CYS A 251 2.14 -4.31 -11.35
N SER A 252 1.65 -3.13 -11.74
CA SER A 252 2.27 -2.21 -12.69
C SER A 252 2.58 -0.87 -12.01
N PHE A 253 3.68 -0.25 -12.38
CA PHE A 253 3.97 1.15 -12.05
C PHE A 253 3.52 2.07 -13.18
N ASP A 254 3.62 1.60 -14.41
CA ASP A 254 3.35 2.39 -15.61
C ASP A 254 1.86 2.73 -15.72
N GLU A 255 0.96 1.76 -15.47
CA GLU A 255 -0.49 1.94 -15.57
C GLU A 255 -1.05 3.05 -14.66
N PRO A 256 -0.74 3.12 -13.34
CA PRO A 256 -1.09 4.27 -12.50
C PRO A 256 -0.56 5.62 -13.00
N VAL A 257 0.64 5.64 -13.56
CA VAL A 257 1.28 6.86 -14.10
C VAL A 257 0.57 7.32 -15.38
N GLU A 258 0.36 6.41 -16.33
CA GLU A 258 -0.35 6.69 -17.59
C GLU A 258 -1.76 7.20 -17.35
N ASP A 259 -2.49 6.59 -16.41
CA ASP A 259 -3.84 7.03 -16.05
C ASP A 259 -3.84 8.42 -15.41
N LEU A 260 -2.89 8.74 -14.51
CA LEU A 260 -2.77 10.08 -13.92
C LEU A 260 -2.45 11.13 -15.00
N GLN A 261 -1.59 10.80 -15.97
CA GLN A 261 -1.30 11.67 -17.10
C GLN A 261 -2.53 11.88 -18.00
N ALA A 262 -3.30 10.82 -18.24
CA ALA A 262 -4.53 10.92 -19.04
C ALA A 262 -5.59 11.80 -18.37
N LEU A 263 -5.61 11.86 -17.04
CA LEU A 263 -6.47 12.75 -16.25
C LEU A 263 -5.89 14.18 -16.08
N GLY A 264 -4.69 14.46 -16.60
CA GLY A 264 -4.02 15.75 -16.43
C GLY A 264 -3.61 16.05 -14.99
N LEU A 265 -3.41 15.01 -14.18
CA LEU A 265 -2.98 15.11 -12.78
C LEU A 265 -1.47 14.92 -12.61
N LEU A 266 -0.75 14.67 -13.72
CA LEU A 266 0.70 14.44 -13.72
C LEU A 266 1.35 15.10 -14.93
#